data_206e16477507c08240eaa26348dced53
#
_entry.id   206e16477507c08240eaa26348dced53
#
_cell.length_a   1.000
_cell.length_b   1.000
_cell.length_c   1.000
_cell.angle_alpha   90.00
_cell.angle_beta   90.00
_cell.angle_gamma   90.00
#
_symmetry.space_group_name_H-M   'P 1'
#
loop_
_entity.id
_entity.type
_entity.pdbx_description
1 polymer ?
#
loop_
_entity_poly.entity_id
_entity_poly.type
_entity_poly.pdbx_seq_one_letter_code
_entity_poly.pdbx_strand_id
1 'polypeptide(L)'
;MLAGVLLLVEWRVKVHFPGMWALVSFTAAAFLLERSGSNLRFETKGSTSFVVHLAGTVLFGGLWGAVIAGCSTVLSELDQRKSAIKVLFNTSQRIVAVAGSFAIVRLLGAATPMFDFTPGVPLIVTDVQRNSLLYLLFAVLYFAFNTTAVSLVVAWSSGSRFREIWNLTFRG
;
A
#
# COMPACT_ATOMS: atom_id res chain seq x y z
N MET A 1 -11.65 5.07 11.18
CA MET A 1 -11.57 4.30 12.43
C MET A 1 -10.70 3.04 12.28
N LEU A 2 -10.97 2.12 11.33
CA LEU A 2 -10.22 0.88 11.14
C LEU A 2 -8.71 1.12 10.88
N ALA A 3 -8.36 2.08 10.02
CA ALA A 3 -6.97 2.43 9.74
C ALA A 3 -6.19 2.87 11.00
N GLY A 4 -6.82 3.65 11.88
CA GLY A 4 -6.21 4.08 13.13
C GLY A 4 -5.97 2.92 14.09
N VAL A 5 -6.90 1.96 14.16
CA VAL A 5 -6.74 0.75 14.98
C VAL A 5 -5.60 -0.13 14.46
N LEU A 6 -5.51 -0.33 13.15
CA LEU A 6 -4.42 -1.10 12.53
C LEU A 6 -3.06 -0.45 12.80
N LEU A 7 -2.97 0.88 12.68
CA LEU A 7 -1.74 1.61 12.99
C LEU A 7 -1.37 1.55 14.48
N LEU A 8 -2.35 1.56 15.38
CA LEU A 8 -2.10 1.42 16.83
C LEU A 8 -1.65 0.02 17.21
N VAL A 9 -2.17 -1.02 16.55
CA VAL A 9 -1.72 -2.40 16.76
C VAL A 9 -0.27 -2.56 16.30
N GLU A 10 0.10 -1.95 15.19
CA GLU A 10 1.47 -1.97 14.68
C GLU A 10 2.44 -1.15 15.52
N TRP A 11 1.99 -0.03 16.10
CA TRP A 11 2.80 0.82 16.98
C TRP A 11 3.30 0.09 18.23
N ARG A 12 2.56 -0.88 18.75
CA ARG A 12 2.96 -1.69 19.90
C ARG A 12 4.14 -2.63 19.62
N VAL A 13 4.45 -2.87 18.36
CA VAL A 13 5.65 -3.59 17.95
C VAL A 13 6.77 -2.58 17.82
N LYS A 14 7.96 -2.88 18.33
CA LYS A 14 9.16 -2.01 18.25
C LYS A 14 9.42 -1.67 16.77
N VAL A 15 8.80 -0.60 16.28
CA VAL A 15 8.94 -0.13 14.91
C VAL A 15 10.20 0.72 14.84
N HIS A 16 11.22 0.23 14.17
CA HIS A 16 12.42 1.02 13.88
C HIS A 16 12.07 2.15 12.92
N PHE A 17 12.47 3.37 13.27
CA PHE A 17 12.32 4.53 12.38
C PHE A 17 13.33 4.43 11.24
N PRO A 18 12.89 4.40 9.96
CA PRO A 18 13.80 4.19 8.83
C PRO A 18 14.68 5.40 8.49
N GLY A 19 14.48 6.49 9.21
CA GLY A 19 15.12 7.77 8.92
C GLY A 19 14.29 8.67 7.99
N MET A 20 14.37 9.98 8.19
CA MET A 20 13.58 10.97 7.46
C MET A 20 13.85 10.92 5.95
N TRP A 21 15.11 10.76 5.54
CA TRP A 21 15.49 10.70 4.12
C TRP A 21 14.89 9.50 3.38
N ALA A 22 14.83 8.34 4.03
CA ALA A 22 14.20 7.15 3.46
C ALA A 22 12.70 7.39 3.24
N LEU A 23 11.99 7.93 4.23
CA LEU A 23 10.57 8.25 4.11
C LEU A 23 10.29 9.27 3.00
N VAL A 24 11.07 10.35 2.95
CA VAL A 24 10.94 11.39 1.92
C VAL A 24 11.21 10.81 0.54
N SER A 25 12.29 10.04 0.37
CA SER A 25 12.66 9.46 -0.93
C SER A 25 11.61 8.47 -1.44
N PHE A 26 11.10 7.58 -0.58
CA PHE A 26 10.06 6.63 -0.97
C PHE A 26 8.73 7.32 -1.24
N THR A 27 8.35 8.31 -0.44
CA THR A 27 7.14 9.10 -0.68
C THR A 27 7.23 9.89 -2.00
N ALA A 28 8.37 10.50 -2.27
CA ALA A 28 8.61 11.22 -3.53
C ALA A 28 8.59 10.27 -4.73
N ALA A 29 9.24 9.11 -4.64
CA ALA A 29 9.23 8.11 -5.70
C ALA A 29 7.79 7.59 -5.97
N ALA A 30 7.02 7.29 -4.93
CA ALA A 30 5.64 6.86 -5.08
C ALA A 30 4.77 7.96 -5.73
N PHE A 31 4.92 9.20 -5.30
CA PHE A 31 4.23 10.36 -5.89
C PHE A 31 4.56 10.53 -7.38
N LEU A 32 5.85 10.48 -7.75
CA LEU A 32 6.29 10.62 -9.14
C LEU A 32 5.75 9.50 -10.03
N LEU A 33 5.74 8.26 -9.55
CA LEU A 33 5.16 7.12 -10.27
C LEU A 33 3.64 7.27 -10.46
N GLU A 34 2.92 7.73 -9.45
CA GLU A 34 1.48 8.00 -9.53
C GLU A 34 1.20 9.08 -10.60
N ARG A 35 1.98 10.15 -10.60
CA ARG A 35 1.87 11.23 -11.58
C ARG A 35 2.21 10.78 -13.00
N SER A 36 3.25 9.97 -13.17
CA SER A 36 3.64 9.42 -14.48
C SER A 36 2.59 8.47 -15.04
N GLY A 37 1.98 7.64 -14.20
CA GLY A 37 0.92 6.69 -14.59
C GLY A 37 -0.36 7.39 -15.07
N SER A 38 -0.65 8.60 -14.57
CA SER A 38 -1.82 9.36 -15.02
C SER A 38 -1.73 9.87 -16.46
N ASN A 39 -0.52 9.95 -17.01
CA ASN A 39 -0.27 10.42 -18.39
C ASN A 39 -0.27 9.29 -19.43
N LEU A 40 -0.21 8.04 -18.99
CA LEU A 40 -0.32 6.90 -19.89
C LEU A 40 -1.80 6.66 -20.22
N ARG A 41 -2.19 6.87 -21.48
CA ARG A 41 -3.54 6.71 -22.02
C ARG A 41 -4.06 5.26 -22.06
N PHE A 42 -3.51 4.38 -21.25
CA PHE A 42 -4.04 3.02 -21.14
C PHE A 42 -5.21 3.00 -20.15
N GLU A 43 -6.33 2.49 -20.59
CA GLU A 43 -7.60 2.40 -19.86
C GLU A 43 -7.52 1.61 -18.55
N THR A 44 -6.49 0.82 -18.36
CA THR A 44 -6.16 0.13 -17.13
C THR A 44 -5.26 0.98 -16.23
N LYS A 45 -5.87 1.80 -15.39
CA LYS A 45 -5.17 2.62 -14.38
C LYS A 45 -4.64 1.76 -13.22
N GLY A 46 -3.75 0.83 -13.50
CA GLY A 46 -2.94 0.19 -12.47
C GLY A 46 -1.96 1.21 -11.90
N SER A 47 -2.11 1.58 -10.64
CA SER A 47 -1.18 2.50 -10.00
C SER A 47 0.19 1.84 -9.88
N THR A 48 1.19 2.36 -10.60
CA THR A 48 2.57 1.87 -10.53
C THR A 48 3.23 2.20 -9.18
N SER A 49 2.68 3.14 -8.42
CA SER A 49 3.14 3.48 -7.05
C SER A 49 3.02 2.31 -6.07
N PHE A 50 2.18 1.32 -6.36
CA PHE A 50 2.06 0.08 -5.59
C PHE A 50 3.41 -0.60 -5.35
N VAL A 51 4.30 -0.61 -6.34
CA VAL A 51 5.64 -1.22 -6.21
C VAL A 51 6.45 -0.54 -5.10
N VAL A 52 6.38 0.78 -5.01
CA VAL A 52 7.07 1.55 -3.96
C VAL A 52 6.43 1.33 -2.60
N HIS A 53 5.09 1.24 -2.52
CA HIS A 53 4.41 0.93 -1.27
C HIS A 53 4.77 -0.48 -0.77
N LEU A 54 4.84 -1.46 -1.67
CA LEU A 54 5.29 -2.81 -1.36
C LEU A 54 6.73 -2.79 -0.86
N ALA A 55 7.65 -2.16 -1.61
CA ALA A 55 9.06 -2.07 -1.23
C ALA A 55 9.23 -1.37 0.13
N GLY A 56 8.54 -0.24 0.36
CA GLY A 56 8.57 0.47 1.65
C GLY A 56 8.04 -0.39 2.80
N THR A 57 7.01 -1.20 2.55
CA THR A 57 6.46 -2.13 3.56
C THR A 57 7.43 -3.27 3.87
N VAL A 58 8.06 -3.83 2.86
CA VAL A 58 9.06 -4.89 3.00
C VAL A 58 10.30 -4.42 3.76
N LEU A 59 10.77 -3.21 3.46
CA LEU A 59 11.99 -2.66 4.02
C LEU A 59 11.78 -2.07 5.43
N PHE A 60 10.68 -1.40 5.66
CA PHE A 60 10.47 -0.58 6.87
C PHE A 60 9.31 -1.08 7.74
N GLY A 61 8.58 -2.09 7.29
CA GLY A 61 7.40 -2.61 7.98
C GLY A 61 6.09 -1.90 7.61
N GLY A 62 4.97 -2.48 8.03
CA GLY A 62 3.64 -2.05 7.61
C GLY A 62 3.27 -0.64 8.01
N LEU A 63 3.66 -0.18 9.19
CA LEU A 63 3.41 1.19 9.64
C LEU A 63 4.01 2.21 8.66
N TRP A 64 5.31 2.08 8.38
CA TRP A 64 5.99 3.03 7.51
C TRP A 64 5.58 2.89 6.04
N GLY A 65 5.30 1.66 5.59
CA GLY A 65 4.68 1.43 4.29
C GLY A 65 3.32 2.13 4.16
N ALA A 66 2.48 2.06 5.19
CA ALA A 66 1.19 2.75 5.22
C ALA A 66 1.34 4.29 5.27
N VAL A 67 2.33 4.81 6.02
CA VAL A 67 2.65 6.25 6.03
C VAL A 67 3.10 6.72 4.65
N ILE A 68 4.01 5.99 3.99
CA ILE A 68 4.46 6.30 2.62
C ILE A 68 3.26 6.30 1.65
N ALA A 69 2.42 5.27 1.72
CA ALA A 69 1.24 5.16 0.87
C ALA A 69 0.23 6.29 1.11
N GLY A 70 -0.02 6.64 2.37
CA GLY A 70 -0.91 7.74 2.73
C GLY A 70 -0.39 9.09 2.25
N CYS A 71 0.86 9.42 2.56
CA CYS A 71 1.48 10.70 2.19
C CYS A 71 1.57 10.87 0.67
N SER A 72 2.03 9.85 -0.07
CA SER A 72 2.13 9.92 -1.53
C SER A 72 0.76 10.07 -2.20
N THR A 73 -0.27 9.39 -1.66
CA THR A 73 -1.65 9.51 -2.16
C THR A 73 -2.20 10.91 -1.91
N VAL A 74 -2.04 11.46 -0.70
CA VAL A 74 -2.46 12.85 -0.41
C VAL A 74 -1.81 13.84 -1.38
N LEU A 75 -0.50 13.74 -1.57
CA LEU A 75 0.23 14.63 -2.49
C LEU A 75 -0.29 14.51 -3.92
N SER A 76 -0.49 13.28 -4.41
CA SER A 76 -0.99 13.03 -5.77
C SER A 76 -2.43 13.54 -5.97
N GLU A 77 -3.30 13.32 -5.01
CA GLU A 77 -4.70 13.74 -5.09
C GLU A 77 -4.84 15.27 -5.00
N LEU A 78 -3.99 15.94 -4.20
CA LEU A 78 -3.93 17.40 -4.12
C LEU A 78 -3.36 18.02 -5.40
N ASP A 79 -2.31 17.43 -6.00
CA ASP A 79 -1.76 17.86 -7.30
C ASP A 79 -2.84 17.79 -8.40
N GLN A 80 -3.68 16.74 -8.37
CA GLN A 80 -4.82 16.57 -9.28
C GLN A 80 -6.06 17.41 -8.92
N ARG A 81 -5.98 18.25 -7.89
CA ARG A 81 -7.07 19.12 -7.41
C ARG A 81 -8.40 18.39 -7.13
N LYS A 82 -8.31 17.16 -6.63
CA LYS A 82 -9.53 16.41 -6.28
C LYS A 82 -10.22 16.98 -5.05
N SER A 83 -11.51 16.73 -4.94
CA SER A 83 -12.29 17.17 -3.77
C SER A 83 -11.80 16.49 -2.48
N ALA A 84 -11.89 17.18 -1.34
CA ALA A 84 -11.42 16.72 -0.05
C ALA A 84 -11.95 15.33 0.33
N ILE A 85 -13.20 15.03 -0.02
CA ILE A 85 -13.81 13.72 0.25
C ILE A 85 -13.13 12.59 -0.55
N LYS A 86 -12.73 12.86 -1.80
CA LYS A 86 -11.99 11.90 -2.63
C LYS A 86 -10.58 11.69 -2.10
N VAL A 87 -9.90 12.79 -1.71
CA VAL A 87 -8.57 12.71 -1.08
C VAL A 87 -8.64 11.84 0.18
N LEU A 88 -9.60 12.12 1.07
CA LEU A 88 -9.76 11.36 2.31
C LEU A 88 -10.07 9.88 2.04
N PHE A 89 -10.99 9.59 1.12
CA PHE A 89 -11.34 8.21 0.76
C PHE A 89 -10.14 7.46 0.19
N ASN A 90 -9.50 7.99 -0.86
CA ASN A 90 -8.39 7.31 -1.54
C ASN A 90 -7.19 7.10 -0.61
N THR A 91 -6.88 8.08 0.24
CA THR A 91 -5.81 7.98 1.23
C THR A 91 -6.12 6.90 2.28
N SER A 92 -7.33 6.92 2.86
CA SER A 92 -7.74 5.92 3.84
C SER A 92 -7.75 4.51 3.26
N GLN A 93 -8.23 4.37 2.04
CA GLN A 93 -8.26 3.10 1.30
C GLN A 93 -6.83 2.54 1.09
N ARG A 94 -5.87 3.38 0.68
CA ARG A 94 -4.48 2.98 0.50
C ARG A 94 -3.82 2.55 1.80
N ILE A 95 -4.03 3.32 2.87
CA ILE A 95 -3.54 2.97 4.22
C ILE A 95 -4.10 1.62 4.65
N VAL A 96 -5.41 1.41 4.52
CA VAL A 96 -6.06 0.14 4.90
C VAL A 96 -5.56 -1.02 4.04
N ALA A 97 -5.38 -0.81 2.74
CA ALA A 97 -4.87 -1.86 1.85
C ALA A 97 -3.44 -2.29 2.25
N VAL A 98 -2.54 -1.34 2.54
CA VAL A 98 -1.17 -1.65 3.00
C VAL A 98 -1.18 -2.29 4.37
N ALA A 99 -1.76 -1.62 5.37
CA ALA A 99 -1.73 -2.08 6.75
C ALA A 99 -2.49 -3.41 6.95
N GLY A 100 -3.64 -3.58 6.29
CA GLY A 100 -4.43 -4.80 6.37
C GLY A 100 -3.72 -6.00 5.72
N SER A 101 -3.14 -5.80 4.53
CA SER A 101 -2.38 -6.86 3.86
C SER A 101 -1.15 -7.26 4.68
N PHE A 102 -0.45 -6.26 5.23
CA PHE A 102 0.71 -6.50 6.07
C PHE A 102 0.34 -7.24 7.37
N ALA A 103 -0.73 -6.84 8.04
CA ALA A 103 -1.20 -7.53 9.25
C ALA A 103 -1.48 -9.02 8.99
N ILE A 104 -2.11 -9.35 7.85
CA ILE A 104 -2.40 -10.75 7.49
C ILE A 104 -1.10 -11.53 7.27
N VAL A 105 -0.18 -11.04 6.44
CA VAL A 105 1.07 -11.77 6.17
C VAL A 105 1.94 -11.90 7.40
N ARG A 106 1.87 -10.95 8.32
CA ARG A 106 2.54 -11.03 9.60
C ARG A 106 1.95 -12.09 10.53
N LEU A 107 0.63 -12.20 10.57
CA LEU A 107 -0.05 -13.28 11.30
C LEU A 107 0.33 -14.66 10.76
N LEU A 108 0.67 -14.74 9.47
CA LEU A 108 1.17 -15.96 8.82
C LEU A 108 2.68 -16.19 9.03
N GLY A 109 3.35 -15.33 9.81
CA GLY A 109 4.74 -15.51 10.22
C GLY A 109 5.78 -14.80 9.35
N ALA A 110 5.38 -13.78 8.56
CA ALA A 110 6.33 -12.96 7.85
C ALA A 110 7.26 -12.21 8.82
N ALA A 111 8.58 -12.29 8.57
CA ALA A 111 9.55 -11.49 9.30
C ALA A 111 9.45 -10.01 8.89
N THR A 112 9.62 -9.10 9.86
CA THR A 112 9.54 -7.66 9.60
C THR A 112 10.47 -6.84 10.51
N PRO A 113 11.26 -5.95 9.98
CA PRO A 113 11.51 -5.76 8.53
C PRO A 113 12.09 -7.01 7.90
N MET A 114 11.96 -7.19 6.58
CA MET A 114 12.52 -8.34 5.87
C MET A 114 14.04 -8.35 5.91
N PHE A 115 14.64 -7.16 5.98
CA PHE A 115 16.08 -6.96 6.00
C PHE A 115 16.47 -6.30 7.32
N ASP A 116 17.35 -6.95 8.06
CA ASP A 116 18.04 -6.30 9.16
C ASP A 116 19.26 -5.58 8.58
N PHE A 117 19.16 -4.25 8.51
CA PHE A 117 20.26 -3.40 8.04
C PHE A 117 21.27 -3.10 9.15
N THR A 118 21.31 -3.88 10.21
CA THR A 118 22.33 -3.73 11.26
C THR A 118 23.72 -3.93 10.63
N PRO A 119 24.63 -2.93 10.71
CA PRO A 119 25.96 -3.07 10.14
C PRO A 119 26.68 -4.31 10.68
N GLY A 120 27.20 -5.15 9.80
CA GLY A 120 27.92 -6.36 10.14
C GLY A 120 27.08 -7.64 10.23
N VAL A 121 25.76 -7.56 10.14
CA VAL A 121 24.90 -8.74 10.03
C VAL A 121 24.77 -9.13 8.56
N PRO A 122 25.22 -10.33 8.13
CA PRO A 122 25.04 -10.76 6.74
C PRO A 122 23.54 -10.93 6.42
N LEU A 123 23.12 -10.42 5.28
CA LEU A 123 21.78 -10.69 4.75
C LEU A 123 21.63 -12.21 4.52
N ILE A 124 20.83 -12.85 5.33
CA ILE A 124 20.63 -14.30 5.23
C ILE A 124 19.67 -14.56 4.08
N VAL A 125 20.21 -15.12 2.98
CA VAL A 125 19.43 -15.45 1.77
C VAL A 125 18.20 -16.33 2.06
N THR A 126 18.28 -17.14 3.10
CA THR A 126 17.17 -17.99 3.58
C THR A 126 15.95 -17.17 4.01
N ASP A 127 16.14 -15.97 4.55
CA ASP A 127 15.02 -15.10 4.96
C ASP A 127 14.28 -14.54 3.74
N VAL A 128 14.99 -14.23 2.67
CA VAL A 128 14.39 -13.79 1.40
C VAL A 128 13.55 -14.92 0.80
N GLN A 129 14.08 -16.14 0.71
CA GLN A 129 13.36 -17.28 0.16
C GLN A 129 12.14 -17.66 1.00
N ARG A 130 12.31 -17.70 2.32
CA ARG A 130 11.24 -18.04 3.26
C ARG A 130 10.09 -17.05 3.20
N ASN A 131 10.39 -15.77 3.07
CA ASN A 131 9.38 -14.71 3.10
C ASN A 131 8.85 -14.35 1.71
N SER A 132 9.48 -14.78 0.61
CA SER A 132 9.09 -14.38 -0.75
C SER A 132 7.63 -14.70 -1.09
N LEU A 133 7.12 -15.88 -0.70
CA LEU A 133 5.72 -16.27 -0.88
C LEU A 133 4.78 -15.39 -0.05
N LEU A 134 5.15 -15.03 1.16
CA LEU A 134 4.34 -14.15 2.02
C LEU A 134 4.28 -12.72 1.46
N TYR A 135 5.36 -12.24 0.86
CA TYR A 135 5.35 -10.94 0.19
C TYR A 135 4.61 -10.96 -1.15
N LEU A 136 4.64 -12.07 -1.87
CA LEU A 136 3.75 -12.27 -3.01
C LEU A 136 2.27 -12.25 -2.56
N LEU A 137 1.95 -12.95 -1.48
CA LEU A 137 0.62 -12.91 -0.88
C LEU A 137 0.24 -11.48 -0.44
N PHE A 138 1.18 -10.72 0.14
CA PHE A 138 0.95 -9.30 0.44
C PHE A 138 0.52 -8.52 -0.81
N ALA A 139 1.20 -8.71 -1.93
CA ALA A 139 0.86 -8.04 -3.19
C ALA A 139 -0.56 -8.39 -3.65
N VAL A 140 -0.94 -9.67 -3.59
CA VAL A 140 -2.28 -10.14 -3.94
C VAL A 140 -3.34 -9.55 -3.00
N LEU A 141 -3.10 -9.57 -1.71
CA LEU A 141 -4.02 -9.01 -0.70
C LEU A 141 -4.18 -7.49 -0.86
N TYR A 142 -3.06 -6.77 -1.05
CA TYR A 142 -3.11 -5.33 -1.32
C TYR A 142 -4.00 -5.03 -2.52
N PHE A 143 -3.79 -5.76 -3.63
CA PHE A 143 -4.59 -5.57 -4.82
C PHE A 143 -6.07 -5.89 -4.57
N ALA A 144 -6.36 -6.99 -3.88
CA ALA A 144 -7.71 -7.39 -3.53
C ALA A 144 -8.41 -6.34 -2.65
N PHE A 145 -7.76 -5.86 -1.59
CA PHE A 145 -8.32 -4.79 -0.73
C PHE A 145 -8.58 -3.52 -1.51
N ASN A 146 -7.59 -3.09 -2.31
CA ASN A 146 -7.71 -1.87 -3.10
C ASN A 146 -8.87 -1.95 -4.10
N THR A 147 -8.95 -3.04 -4.88
CA THR A 147 -9.98 -3.24 -5.89
C THR A 147 -11.37 -3.40 -5.26
N THR A 148 -11.47 -4.16 -4.16
CA THR A 148 -12.74 -4.35 -3.45
C THR A 148 -13.28 -3.03 -2.94
N ALA A 149 -12.45 -2.20 -2.30
CA ALA A 149 -12.86 -0.91 -1.75
C ALA A 149 -13.35 0.04 -2.84
N VAL A 150 -12.64 0.14 -3.97
CA VAL A 150 -13.07 0.96 -5.11
C VAL A 150 -14.38 0.44 -5.68
N SER A 151 -14.48 -0.87 -5.94
CA SER A 151 -15.68 -1.48 -6.52
C SER A 151 -16.92 -1.29 -5.63
N LEU A 152 -16.75 -1.38 -4.31
CA LEU A 152 -17.83 -1.13 -3.35
C LEU A 152 -18.33 0.32 -3.41
N VAL A 153 -17.42 1.29 -3.43
CA VAL A 153 -17.80 2.72 -3.47
C VAL A 153 -18.44 3.08 -4.81
N VAL A 154 -17.90 2.58 -5.92
CA VAL A 154 -18.49 2.79 -7.25
C VAL A 154 -19.87 2.16 -7.33
N ALA A 155 -20.04 0.92 -6.88
CA ALA A 155 -21.33 0.25 -6.85
C ALA A 155 -22.37 1.03 -6.03
N TRP A 156 -21.96 1.50 -4.84
CA TRP A 156 -22.83 2.29 -3.97
C TRP A 156 -23.21 3.64 -4.61
N SER A 157 -22.23 4.36 -5.15
CA SER A 157 -22.46 5.68 -5.74
C SER A 157 -23.28 5.65 -7.04
N SER A 158 -23.18 4.58 -7.83
CA SER A 158 -23.92 4.39 -9.08
C SER A 158 -25.22 3.62 -8.95
N GLY A 159 -25.53 3.07 -7.77
CA GLY A 159 -26.68 2.18 -7.57
C GLY A 159 -26.54 0.82 -8.29
N SER A 160 -25.37 0.50 -8.81
CA SER A 160 -25.09 -0.73 -9.55
C SER A 160 -24.79 -1.88 -8.61
N ARG A 161 -24.93 -3.13 -9.12
CA ARG A 161 -24.57 -4.30 -8.31
C ARG A 161 -23.05 -4.42 -8.21
N PHE A 162 -22.54 -4.68 -7.01
CA PHE A 162 -21.09 -4.87 -6.75
C PHE A 162 -20.44 -5.85 -7.74
N ARG A 163 -21.11 -6.99 -8.02
CA ARG A 163 -20.59 -8.02 -8.92
C ARG A 163 -20.39 -7.52 -10.35
N GLU A 164 -21.23 -6.61 -10.82
CA GLU A 164 -21.11 -6.01 -12.18
C GLU A 164 -19.87 -5.12 -12.24
N ILE A 165 -19.71 -4.22 -11.24
CA ILE A 165 -18.54 -3.34 -11.15
C ILE A 165 -17.25 -4.14 -10.99
N TRP A 166 -17.25 -5.16 -10.11
CA TRP A 166 -16.11 -6.03 -9.91
C TRP A 166 -15.68 -6.72 -11.21
N ASN A 167 -16.62 -7.29 -11.95
CA ASN A 167 -16.33 -7.95 -13.22
C ASN A 167 -15.82 -6.97 -14.30
N LEU A 168 -16.31 -5.74 -14.35
CA LEU A 168 -15.80 -4.71 -15.26
C LEU A 168 -14.35 -4.33 -14.95
N THR A 169 -13.98 -4.28 -13.69
CA THR A 169 -12.60 -3.96 -13.28
C THR A 169 -11.58 -5.02 -13.73
N PHE A 170 -12.01 -6.29 -13.94
CA PHE A 170 -11.13 -7.38 -14.36
C PHE A 170 -11.26 -7.74 -15.84
N ARG A 171 -12.21 -7.17 -16.58
CA ARG A 171 -12.43 -7.45 -18.01
C ARG A 171 -11.89 -6.35 -18.93
N GLY A 172 -11.54 -5.18 -18.41
CA GLY A 172 -10.86 -4.09 -19.12
C GLY A 172 -9.37 -4.27 -19.00
#